data_0070f35cbb57adadbe6827f7d2ff5011
#
_entry.id   0070f35cbb57adadbe6827f7d2ff5011
#
_cell.length_a   1.000
_cell.length_b   1.000
_cell.length_c   1.000
_cell.angle_alpha   90.00
_cell.angle_beta   90.00
_cell.angle_gamma   90.00
#
_symmetry.space_group_name_H-M   'P 1'
#
loop_
_entity.id
_entity.type
_entity.pdbx_description
1 polymer ?
#
loop_
_entity_poly.entity_id
_entity_poly.type
_entity_poly.pdbx_seq_one_letter_code
_entity_poly.pdbx_strand_id
1 'polypeptide(L)'
;MKAIATAITVLALASTAAMAQSPYAGMQGRSIKALSAQQIDDLKAGKGMGLALAAELNGYPGPMHVLELSDKLALSAAQKQRIQTLFETMKAEATPIGLSLIGQESALDRQFANRSITSDALREATTKIGQTQAELRNAHLKYHLETAQILLPDQMKQYAQLRGYASDSPARHHRMH
;
A
#
# COMPACT_ATOMS: atom_id res chain seq x y z
N MET A 1 -41.12 56.18 -41.92
CA MET A 1 -41.48 55.07 -41.01
C MET A 1 -40.40 54.02 -41.19
N LYS A 2 -39.47 53.89 -40.23
CA LYS A 2 -38.37 52.91 -40.26
C LYS A 2 -38.67 51.81 -39.26
N ALA A 3 -38.89 50.57 -39.73
CA ALA A 3 -39.12 49.42 -38.92
C ALA A 3 -37.78 48.85 -38.44
N ILE A 4 -37.60 48.73 -37.10
CA ILE A 4 -36.46 48.14 -36.44
C ILE A 4 -36.84 46.64 -36.21
N ALA A 5 -36.13 45.74 -36.88
CA ALA A 5 -36.26 44.32 -36.65
C ALA A 5 -35.29 43.89 -35.51
N THR A 6 -35.85 43.47 -34.39
CA THR A 6 -35.07 42.96 -33.24
C THR A 6 -34.86 41.45 -33.42
N ALA A 7 -33.61 41.04 -33.67
CA ALA A 7 -33.22 39.66 -33.73
C ALA A 7 -33.00 39.11 -32.31
N ILE A 8 -33.79 38.15 -31.88
CA ILE A 8 -33.61 37.43 -30.60
C ILE A 8 -32.69 36.24 -30.86
N THR A 9 -31.47 36.29 -30.40
CA THR A 9 -30.53 35.18 -30.44
C THR A 9 -30.82 34.28 -29.22
N VAL A 10 -31.39 33.10 -29.46
CA VAL A 10 -31.58 32.08 -28.42
C VAL A 10 -30.25 31.32 -28.26
N LEU A 11 -29.54 31.57 -27.13
CA LEU A 11 -28.34 30.81 -26.75
C LEU A 11 -28.76 29.50 -26.10
N ALA A 12 -28.67 28.40 -26.83
CA ALA A 12 -28.92 27.06 -26.31
C ALA A 12 -27.71 26.63 -25.43
N LEU A 13 -27.88 26.65 -24.11
CA LEU A 13 -26.95 26.03 -23.17
C LEU A 13 -27.06 24.50 -23.29
N ALA A 14 -26.13 23.87 -24.02
CA ALA A 14 -25.94 22.43 -24.01
C ALA A 14 -25.29 22.03 -22.66
N SER A 15 -26.11 21.62 -21.70
CA SER A 15 -25.65 21.00 -20.45
C SER A 15 -25.03 19.64 -20.79
N THR A 16 -23.71 19.56 -20.89
CA THR A 16 -22.97 18.29 -20.93
C THR A 16 -23.08 17.66 -19.53
N ALA A 17 -24.02 16.72 -19.36
CA ALA A 17 -24.05 15.86 -18.20
C ALA A 17 -22.75 15.05 -18.20
N ALA A 18 -21.80 15.44 -17.37
CA ALA A 18 -20.62 14.63 -17.08
C ALA A 18 -21.14 13.33 -16.44
N MET A 19 -21.17 12.24 -17.20
CA MET A 19 -21.46 10.92 -16.69
C MET A 19 -20.34 10.56 -15.74
N ALA A 20 -20.60 10.65 -14.43
CA ALA A 20 -19.67 10.20 -13.41
C ALA A 20 -19.45 8.69 -13.60
N GLN A 21 -18.33 8.32 -14.19
CA GLN A 21 -17.95 6.91 -14.32
C GLN A 21 -17.79 6.32 -12.92
N SER A 22 -18.40 5.16 -12.68
CA SER A 22 -18.19 4.42 -11.44
C SER A 22 -16.70 4.16 -11.23
N PRO A 23 -16.13 4.40 -10.01
CA PRO A 23 -14.73 4.13 -9.72
C PRO A 23 -14.35 2.65 -9.91
N TYR A 24 -15.33 1.77 -10.05
CA TYR A 24 -15.15 0.33 -10.28
C TYR A 24 -15.28 -0.08 -11.76
N ALA A 25 -15.52 0.86 -12.66
CA ALA A 25 -15.63 0.56 -14.09
C ALA A 25 -14.33 -0.08 -14.61
N GLY A 26 -14.43 -1.22 -15.29
CA GLY A 26 -13.31 -2.02 -15.77
C GLY A 26 -12.74 -3.04 -14.76
N MET A 27 -13.09 -2.96 -13.47
CA MET A 27 -12.61 -3.92 -12.47
C MET A 27 -13.37 -5.27 -12.53
N GLN A 28 -14.54 -5.31 -13.16
CA GLN A 28 -15.33 -6.53 -13.34
C GLN A 28 -14.58 -7.62 -14.15
N GLY A 29 -13.57 -7.24 -14.96
CA GLY A 29 -12.73 -8.15 -15.71
C GLY A 29 -11.57 -8.77 -14.93
N ARG A 30 -11.33 -8.37 -13.66
CA ARG A 30 -10.26 -8.94 -12.85
C ARG A 30 -10.54 -10.41 -12.53
N SER A 31 -9.49 -11.22 -12.42
CA SER A 31 -9.60 -12.62 -12.00
C SER A 31 -10.10 -12.76 -10.55
N ILE A 32 -9.69 -11.85 -9.69
CA ILE A 32 -10.18 -11.66 -8.32
C ILE A 32 -10.56 -10.19 -8.20
N LYS A 33 -11.86 -9.89 -7.96
CA LYS A 33 -12.35 -8.50 -8.05
C LYS A 33 -11.67 -7.56 -7.05
N ALA A 34 -11.36 -8.08 -5.84
CA ALA A 34 -10.72 -7.33 -4.75
C ALA A 34 -9.22 -7.05 -4.99
N LEU A 35 -8.55 -7.81 -5.88
CA LEU A 35 -7.11 -7.73 -6.10
C LEU A 35 -6.78 -7.38 -7.56
N SER A 36 -5.90 -6.39 -7.76
CA SER A 36 -5.30 -6.15 -9.08
C SER A 36 -4.25 -7.22 -9.41
N ALA A 37 -3.90 -7.38 -10.69
CA ALA A 37 -2.81 -8.26 -11.10
C ALA A 37 -1.50 -7.92 -10.39
N GLN A 38 -1.17 -6.63 -10.27
CA GLN A 38 0.02 -6.17 -9.54
C GLN A 38 -0.01 -6.57 -8.06
N GLN A 39 -1.16 -6.42 -7.36
CA GLN A 39 -1.28 -6.86 -5.97
C GLN A 39 -1.10 -8.36 -5.81
N ILE A 40 -1.62 -9.16 -6.74
CA ILE A 40 -1.42 -10.61 -6.75
C ILE A 40 0.07 -10.96 -6.91
N ASP A 41 0.78 -10.30 -7.84
CA ASP A 41 2.20 -10.54 -8.07
C ASP A 41 3.06 -10.07 -6.87
N ASP A 42 2.71 -8.95 -6.25
CA ASP A 42 3.39 -8.45 -5.06
C ASP A 42 3.19 -9.38 -3.84
N LEU A 43 1.98 -9.91 -3.64
CA LEU A 43 1.70 -10.92 -2.61
C LEU A 43 2.51 -12.19 -2.82
N LYS A 44 2.57 -12.71 -4.06
CA LYS A 44 3.39 -13.89 -4.43
C LYS A 44 4.89 -13.65 -4.19
N ALA A 45 5.34 -12.42 -4.37
CA ALA A 45 6.74 -12.03 -4.18
C ALA A 45 7.08 -11.68 -2.72
N GLY A 46 6.12 -11.71 -1.80
CA GLY A 46 6.30 -11.31 -0.40
C GLY A 46 6.65 -9.84 -0.22
N LYS A 47 6.11 -8.96 -1.09
CA LYS A 47 6.34 -7.51 -0.99
C LYS A 47 5.42 -6.85 0.02
N GLY A 48 5.92 -5.81 0.67
CA GLY A 48 5.21 -5.12 1.77
C GLY A 48 4.04 -4.23 1.36
N MET A 49 3.96 -3.75 0.12
CA MET A 49 2.84 -2.98 -0.44
C MET A 49 2.29 -1.86 0.48
N GLY A 50 3.18 -1.21 1.24
CA GLY A 50 2.80 -0.17 2.20
C GLY A 50 2.32 -0.69 3.56
N LEU A 51 2.28 -1.99 3.82
CA LEU A 51 1.84 -2.56 5.11
C LEU A 51 2.68 -2.08 6.30
N ALA A 52 3.96 -1.77 6.06
CA ALA A 52 4.91 -1.32 7.08
C ALA A 52 5.11 0.21 7.13
N LEU A 53 4.28 1.01 6.49
CA LEU A 53 4.42 2.48 6.49
C LEU A 53 4.43 3.07 7.91
N ALA A 54 3.67 2.48 8.85
CA ALA A 54 3.66 2.92 10.25
C ALA A 54 5.03 2.77 10.92
N ALA A 55 5.84 1.79 10.53
CA ALA A 55 7.21 1.64 11.00
C ALA A 55 8.16 2.55 10.20
N GLU A 56 8.13 2.46 8.90
CA GLU A 56 9.04 3.18 7.99
C GLU A 56 9.04 4.69 8.23
N LEU A 57 7.85 5.30 8.31
CA LEU A 57 7.70 6.75 8.48
C LEU A 57 7.92 7.24 9.93
N ASN A 58 8.02 6.33 10.89
CA ASN A 58 8.32 6.64 12.29
C ASN A 58 9.73 6.21 12.70
N GLY A 59 10.65 6.08 11.73
CA GLY A 59 12.07 5.87 11.99
C GLY A 59 12.49 4.42 12.23
N TYR A 60 11.66 3.45 11.81
CA TYR A 60 12.01 2.04 11.81
C TYR A 60 12.25 1.56 10.37
N PRO A 61 13.50 1.54 9.90
CA PRO A 61 13.82 1.21 8.52
C PRO A 61 13.56 -0.26 8.19
N GLY A 62 13.09 -0.52 6.98
CA GLY A 62 12.89 -1.88 6.50
C GLY A 62 14.17 -2.52 5.96
N PRO A 63 14.33 -3.85 6.08
CA PRO A 63 15.57 -4.53 5.72
C PRO A 63 15.93 -4.37 4.24
N MET A 64 14.97 -4.40 3.32
CA MET A 64 15.21 -4.24 1.89
C MET A 64 15.83 -2.87 1.57
N HIS A 65 15.25 -1.79 2.08
CA HIS A 65 15.73 -0.43 1.82
C HIS A 65 17.06 -0.14 2.49
N VAL A 66 17.34 -0.78 3.63
CA VAL A 66 18.65 -0.68 4.27
C VAL A 66 19.72 -1.38 3.43
N LEU A 67 19.42 -2.53 2.81
CA LEU A 67 20.33 -3.21 1.90
C LEU A 67 20.60 -2.38 0.64
N GLU A 68 19.57 -1.75 0.06
CA GLU A 68 19.71 -0.85 -1.09
C GLU A 68 20.64 0.35 -0.79
N LEU A 69 20.66 0.78 0.45
CA LEU A 69 21.47 1.91 0.92
C LEU A 69 22.75 1.47 1.65
N SER A 70 23.11 0.18 1.60
CA SER A 70 24.16 -0.41 2.43
C SER A 70 25.49 0.34 2.37
N ASP A 71 25.92 0.78 1.19
CA ASP A 71 27.19 1.50 1.00
C ASP A 71 27.10 2.93 1.51
N LYS A 72 25.98 3.60 1.29
CA LYS A 72 25.73 4.95 1.80
C LYS A 72 25.64 4.99 3.33
N LEU A 73 25.10 3.94 3.93
CA LEU A 73 25.00 3.77 5.37
C LEU A 73 26.30 3.23 6.01
N ALA A 74 27.33 2.95 5.20
CA ALA A 74 28.59 2.36 5.63
C ALA A 74 28.38 1.11 6.53
N LEU A 75 27.48 0.21 6.13
CA LEU A 75 27.19 -1.00 6.89
C LEU A 75 28.45 -1.87 6.98
N SER A 76 28.76 -2.38 8.17
CA SER A 76 29.77 -3.43 8.33
C SER A 76 29.32 -4.72 7.63
N ALA A 77 30.26 -5.58 7.27
CA ALA A 77 29.97 -6.88 6.67
C ALA A 77 29.01 -7.71 7.54
N ALA A 78 29.18 -7.68 8.85
CA ALA A 78 28.30 -8.37 9.80
C ALA A 78 26.88 -7.79 9.81
N GLN A 79 26.72 -6.46 9.79
CA GLN A 79 25.39 -5.82 9.68
C GLN A 79 24.72 -6.20 8.36
N LYS A 80 25.42 -6.10 7.24
CA LYS A 80 24.90 -6.42 5.91
C LYS A 80 24.41 -7.87 5.86
N GLN A 81 25.19 -8.82 6.38
CA GLN A 81 24.81 -10.22 6.43
C GLN A 81 23.55 -10.46 7.29
N ARG A 82 23.50 -9.86 8.49
CA ARG A 82 22.34 -9.99 9.38
C ARG A 82 21.07 -9.43 8.74
N ILE A 83 21.15 -8.25 8.12
CA ILE A 83 20.01 -7.62 7.45
C ILE A 83 19.56 -8.42 6.22
N GLN A 84 20.50 -9.01 5.47
CA GLN A 84 20.20 -9.92 4.37
C GLN A 84 19.40 -11.13 4.87
N THR A 85 19.82 -11.74 5.97
CA THR A 85 19.10 -12.87 6.59
C THR A 85 17.70 -12.45 7.03
N LEU A 86 17.53 -11.26 7.64
CA LEU A 86 16.22 -10.74 8.01
C LEU A 86 15.30 -10.56 6.79
N PHE A 87 15.83 -9.99 5.71
CA PHE A 87 15.08 -9.80 4.47
C PHE A 87 14.61 -11.12 3.85
N GLU A 88 15.49 -12.10 3.79
CA GLU A 88 15.17 -13.44 3.27
C GLU A 88 14.13 -14.16 4.13
N THR A 89 14.28 -14.08 5.46
CA THR A 89 13.34 -14.67 6.41
C THR A 89 11.96 -13.99 6.32
N MET A 90 11.93 -12.67 6.23
CA MET A 90 10.69 -11.90 6.00
C MET A 90 9.96 -12.39 4.74
N LYS A 91 10.68 -12.54 3.63
CA LYS A 91 10.08 -13.03 2.37
C LYS A 91 9.57 -14.47 2.49
N ALA A 92 10.36 -15.33 3.12
CA ALA A 92 9.98 -16.73 3.34
C ALA A 92 8.71 -16.86 4.20
N GLU A 93 8.50 -15.95 5.15
CA GLU A 93 7.29 -15.89 5.96
C GLU A 93 6.12 -15.21 5.24
N ALA A 94 6.32 -14.06 4.60
CA ALA A 94 5.27 -13.28 3.98
C ALA A 94 4.66 -13.97 2.74
N THR A 95 5.47 -14.69 1.96
CA THR A 95 5.02 -15.34 0.72
C THR A 95 3.89 -16.35 0.95
N PRO A 96 3.98 -17.34 1.85
CA PRO A 96 2.88 -18.30 2.08
C PRO A 96 1.62 -17.61 2.64
N ILE A 97 1.76 -16.57 3.46
CA ILE A 97 0.63 -15.78 3.96
C ILE A 97 -0.06 -15.04 2.79
N GLY A 98 0.73 -14.43 1.91
CA GLY A 98 0.23 -13.78 0.70
C GLY A 98 -0.51 -14.72 -0.23
N LEU A 99 0.00 -15.93 -0.45
CA LEU A 99 -0.67 -16.98 -1.22
C LEU A 99 -1.99 -17.42 -0.59
N SER A 100 -2.03 -17.54 0.75
CA SER A 100 -3.25 -17.83 1.50
C SER A 100 -4.29 -16.74 1.29
N LEU A 101 -3.90 -15.46 1.39
CA LEU A 101 -4.78 -14.32 1.16
C LEU A 101 -5.38 -14.33 -0.25
N ILE A 102 -4.56 -14.58 -1.29
CA ILE A 102 -5.03 -14.71 -2.68
C ILE A 102 -6.08 -15.83 -2.78
N GLY A 103 -5.85 -16.98 -2.15
CA GLY A 103 -6.77 -18.11 -2.17
C GLY A 103 -8.11 -17.78 -1.50
N GLN A 104 -8.08 -17.09 -0.37
CA GLN A 104 -9.26 -16.67 0.39
C GLN A 104 -10.10 -15.64 -0.36
N GLU A 105 -9.47 -14.61 -0.92
CA GLU A 105 -10.14 -13.60 -1.75
C GLU A 105 -10.75 -14.23 -3.01
N SER A 106 -10.03 -15.16 -3.65
CA SER A 106 -10.55 -15.91 -4.80
C SER A 106 -11.74 -16.78 -4.42
N ALA A 107 -11.74 -17.41 -3.24
CA ALA A 107 -12.87 -18.22 -2.77
C ALA A 107 -14.11 -17.35 -2.51
N LEU A 108 -13.93 -16.19 -1.89
CA LEU A 108 -14.99 -15.22 -1.64
C LEU A 108 -15.58 -14.70 -2.95
N ASP A 109 -14.72 -14.30 -3.91
CA ASP A 109 -15.14 -13.84 -5.24
C ASP A 109 -16.00 -14.89 -5.98
N ARG A 110 -15.59 -16.18 -5.94
CA ARG A 110 -16.36 -17.26 -6.55
C ARG A 110 -17.72 -17.47 -5.89
N GLN A 111 -17.85 -17.34 -4.58
CA GLN A 111 -19.16 -17.47 -3.90
C GLN A 111 -20.13 -16.37 -4.35
N PHE A 112 -19.66 -15.14 -4.53
CA PHE A 112 -20.47 -14.05 -5.08
C PHE A 112 -20.81 -14.29 -6.56
N ALA A 113 -19.83 -14.69 -7.38
CA ALA A 113 -20.03 -14.95 -8.81
C ALA A 113 -21.09 -16.05 -9.04
N ASN A 114 -21.08 -17.09 -8.23
CA ASN A 114 -22.02 -18.21 -8.29
C ASN A 114 -23.35 -17.94 -7.55
N ARG A 115 -23.50 -16.77 -6.92
CA ARG A 115 -24.67 -16.42 -6.09
C ARG A 115 -24.96 -17.44 -4.99
N SER A 116 -23.93 -18.09 -4.45
CA SER A 116 -24.02 -19.13 -3.42
C SER A 116 -23.65 -18.62 -2.01
N ILE A 117 -23.28 -17.34 -1.89
CA ILE A 117 -22.87 -16.73 -0.62
C ILE A 117 -24.06 -16.65 0.35
N THR A 118 -23.83 -17.04 1.60
CA THR A 118 -24.77 -16.84 2.72
C THR A 118 -24.20 -15.83 3.71
N SER A 119 -25.01 -15.28 4.61
CA SER A 119 -24.54 -14.35 5.63
C SER A 119 -23.49 -14.97 6.56
N ASP A 120 -23.63 -16.25 6.90
CA ASP A 120 -22.68 -16.95 7.76
C ASP A 120 -21.35 -17.21 7.03
N ALA A 121 -21.42 -17.69 5.78
CA ALA A 121 -20.24 -17.89 4.95
C ALA A 121 -19.50 -16.58 4.67
N LEU A 122 -20.22 -15.47 4.48
CA LEU A 122 -19.63 -14.13 4.31
C LEU A 122 -18.86 -13.72 5.57
N ARG A 123 -19.46 -13.86 6.75
CA ARG A 123 -18.82 -13.51 8.02
C ARG A 123 -17.58 -14.34 8.27
N GLU A 124 -17.64 -15.65 8.03
CA GLU A 124 -16.50 -16.55 8.17
C GLU A 124 -15.35 -16.17 7.22
N ALA A 125 -15.65 -15.99 5.93
CA ALA A 125 -14.66 -15.63 4.92
C ALA A 125 -13.97 -14.30 5.23
N THR A 126 -14.75 -13.27 5.58
CA THR A 126 -14.19 -11.94 5.90
C THR A 126 -13.38 -11.93 7.19
N THR A 127 -13.78 -12.70 8.18
CA THR A 127 -12.99 -12.88 9.42
C THR A 127 -11.65 -13.53 9.10
N LYS A 128 -11.63 -14.59 8.32
CA LYS A 128 -10.42 -15.31 7.93
C LYS A 128 -9.48 -14.43 7.09
N ILE A 129 -10.02 -13.68 6.12
CA ILE A 129 -9.27 -12.71 5.33
C ILE A 129 -8.64 -11.65 6.24
N GLY A 130 -9.41 -11.08 7.18
CA GLY A 130 -8.91 -10.09 8.12
C GLY A 130 -7.78 -10.62 9.02
N GLN A 131 -7.87 -11.85 9.49
CA GLN A 131 -6.81 -12.52 10.25
C GLN A 131 -5.53 -12.67 9.40
N THR A 132 -5.66 -13.19 8.18
CA THR A 132 -4.52 -13.36 7.27
C THR A 132 -3.87 -12.02 6.89
N GLN A 133 -4.65 -10.95 6.70
CA GLN A 133 -4.14 -9.60 6.47
C GLN A 133 -3.38 -9.07 7.68
N ALA A 134 -3.87 -9.30 8.89
CA ALA A 134 -3.18 -8.94 10.14
C ALA A 134 -1.85 -9.70 10.30
N GLU A 135 -1.83 -10.99 10.01
CA GLU A 135 -0.62 -11.82 10.02
C GLU A 135 0.40 -11.32 8.98
N LEU A 136 -0.03 -11.04 7.75
CA LEU A 136 0.83 -10.50 6.71
C LEU A 136 1.44 -9.17 7.11
N ARG A 137 0.64 -8.28 7.69
CA ARG A 137 1.13 -6.98 8.17
C ARG A 137 2.13 -7.14 9.30
N ASN A 138 1.86 -8.04 10.25
CA ASN A 138 2.80 -8.34 11.34
C ASN A 138 4.11 -8.92 10.82
N ALA A 139 4.05 -9.84 9.82
CA ALA A 139 5.21 -10.41 9.17
C ALA A 139 6.11 -9.36 8.50
N HIS A 140 5.60 -8.22 8.09
CA HIS A 140 6.42 -7.10 7.62
C HIS A 140 6.90 -6.21 8.77
N LEU A 141 6.02 -5.80 9.67
CA LEU A 141 6.33 -4.82 10.73
C LEU A 141 7.41 -5.31 11.71
N LYS A 142 7.39 -6.59 12.09
CA LYS A 142 8.37 -7.12 13.05
C LYS A 142 9.80 -7.02 12.53
N TYR A 143 10.03 -7.21 11.23
CA TYR A 143 11.37 -7.10 10.65
C TYR A 143 11.89 -5.67 10.57
N HIS A 144 11.01 -4.66 10.60
CA HIS A 144 11.43 -3.28 10.81
C HIS A 144 11.98 -3.07 12.23
N LEU A 145 11.36 -3.66 13.25
CA LEU A 145 11.86 -3.60 14.63
C LEU A 145 13.23 -4.27 14.75
N GLU A 146 13.40 -5.46 14.17
CA GLU A 146 14.64 -6.21 14.20
C GLU A 146 15.77 -5.50 13.41
N THR A 147 15.43 -4.89 12.26
CA THR A 147 16.39 -4.10 11.47
C THR A 147 16.89 -2.89 12.26
N ALA A 148 15.98 -2.19 12.95
CA ALA A 148 16.35 -1.03 13.78
C ALA A 148 17.35 -1.40 14.90
N GLN A 149 17.28 -2.62 15.44
CA GLN A 149 18.22 -3.10 16.47
C GLN A 149 19.64 -3.41 15.95
N ILE A 150 19.80 -3.57 14.63
CA ILE A 150 21.09 -3.83 14.00
C ILE A 150 21.84 -2.54 13.68
N LEU A 151 21.10 -1.47 13.40
CA LEU A 151 21.67 -0.19 12.97
C LEU A 151 22.13 0.66 14.15
N LEU A 152 23.20 1.42 13.93
CA LEU A 152 23.66 2.43 14.87
C LEU A 152 22.76 3.69 14.78
N PRO A 153 22.67 4.50 15.85
CA PRO A 153 21.89 5.73 15.85
C PRO A 153 22.19 6.67 14.67
N ASP A 154 23.47 6.82 14.30
CA ASP A 154 23.88 7.66 13.18
C ASP A 154 23.45 7.07 11.82
N GLN A 155 23.47 5.74 11.68
CA GLN A 155 22.97 5.07 10.49
C GLN A 155 21.45 5.24 10.35
N MET A 156 20.69 5.18 11.45
CA MET A 156 19.27 5.45 11.48
C MET A 156 18.93 6.88 11.02
N LYS A 157 19.69 7.85 11.54
CA LYS A 157 19.55 9.26 11.18
C LYS A 157 19.88 9.50 9.70
N GLN A 158 20.99 8.90 9.23
CA GLN A 158 21.40 8.98 7.82
C GLN A 158 20.38 8.29 6.91
N TYR A 159 19.81 7.16 7.31
CA TYR A 159 18.74 6.49 6.58
C TYR A 159 17.54 7.43 6.37
N ALA A 160 17.06 8.08 7.44
CA ALA A 160 15.94 9.01 7.35
C ALA A 160 16.23 10.18 6.40
N GLN A 161 17.47 10.70 6.38
CA GLN A 161 17.90 11.73 5.42
C GLN A 161 17.89 11.22 3.97
N LEU A 162 18.50 10.05 3.74
CA LEU A 162 18.59 9.45 2.41
C LEU A 162 17.22 9.09 1.82
N ARG A 163 16.24 8.77 2.67
CA ARG A 163 14.86 8.46 2.28
C ARG A 163 13.96 9.71 2.17
N GLY A 164 14.47 10.89 2.54
CA GLY A 164 13.69 12.13 2.53
C GLY A 164 12.65 12.21 3.66
N TYR A 165 12.83 11.45 4.73
CA TYR A 165 11.94 11.45 5.90
C TYR A 165 12.38 12.42 7.00
N ALA A 166 13.64 12.87 6.96
CA ALA A 166 14.12 13.93 7.85
C ALA A 166 13.44 15.24 7.44
N SER A 167 12.56 15.77 8.28
CA SER A 167 11.97 17.09 8.07
C SER A 167 13.05 18.15 8.35
N ASP A 168 13.58 18.74 7.29
CA ASP A 168 14.21 20.08 7.36
C ASP A 168 13.11 21.15 7.48
N SER A 169 12.16 20.95 8.39
CA SER A 169 11.19 21.98 8.73
C SER A 169 11.67 22.74 9.94
N PRO A 170 12.17 23.98 9.79
CA PRO A 170 12.19 24.89 10.92
C PRO A 170 10.74 25.02 11.41
N ALA A 171 10.52 24.71 12.69
CA ALA A 171 9.24 24.85 13.35
C ALA A 171 8.66 26.23 13.00
N ARG A 172 7.59 26.26 12.19
CA ARG A 172 6.80 27.46 12.02
C ARG A 172 6.11 27.74 13.36
N HIS A 173 6.77 28.52 14.19
CA HIS A 173 6.09 29.18 15.29
C HIS A 173 4.95 30.03 14.72
N HIS A 174 3.76 29.48 14.70
CA HIS A 174 2.56 30.31 14.61
C HIS A 174 2.51 31.16 15.87
N ARG A 175 3.06 32.39 15.78
CA ARG A 175 2.69 33.47 16.72
C ARG A 175 1.22 33.77 16.44
N MET A 176 0.36 33.35 17.33
CA MET A 176 -0.97 33.93 17.47
C MET A 176 -0.78 35.35 18.02
N HIS A 177 -1.23 36.34 17.27
CA HIS A 177 -1.56 37.66 17.72
C HIS A 177 -3.07 37.77 17.88
#